data_2d79f4fd46470f63c38a7c108081f5de
#
_entry.id   2d79f4fd46470f63c38a7c108081f5de
#
_cell.length_a   1.000
_cell.length_b   1.000
_cell.length_c   1.000
_cell.angle_alpha   90.00
_cell.angle_beta   90.00
_cell.angle_gamma   90.00
#
_symmetry.space_group_name_H-M   'P 1'
#
loop_
_entity.id
_entity.type
_entity.pdbx_description
1 polymer ?
#
loop_
_entity_poly.entity_id
_entity_poly.type
_entity_poly.pdbx_seq_one_letter_code
_entity_poly.pdbx_strand_id
1 'polypeptide(L)'
;MGLDFRIEKRRKGENYKGLAFEDCCSWRNCHEVKRIFSETIEFNDEYCYPITIGAMQILIKKLSDELQKVNFNKMDEVDEYSVNKLLCAIEDLSKIINDAIWDYQDSIEYEYRVFDSF
;
A
#
# COMPACT_ATOMS: atom_id res chain seq x y z
N MET A 1 -13.30 12.77 -10.44
CA MET A 1 -11.86 12.49 -10.30
C MET A 1 -11.65 11.28 -9.41
N GLY A 2 -10.87 10.33 -9.87
CA GLY A 2 -10.53 9.16 -9.07
C GLY A 2 -9.57 9.51 -7.95
N LEU A 3 -9.70 8.79 -6.84
CA LEU A 3 -8.75 8.87 -5.75
C LEU A 3 -7.64 7.87 -6.06
N ASP A 4 -6.52 8.38 -6.54
CA ASP A 4 -5.35 7.56 -6.84
C ASP A 4 -4.31 7.72 -5.74
N PHE A 5 -3.77 6.62 -5.29
CA PHE A 5 -2.59 6.62 -4.43
C PHE A 5 -1.72 5.44 -4.78
N ARG A 6 -0.45 5.55 -4.47
CA ARG A 6 0.54 4.54 -4.85
C ARG A 6 1.64 4.45 -3.82
N ILE A 7 2.32 3.31 -3.81
CA ILE A 7 3.54 3.14 -3.06
C ILE A 7 4.70 3.19 -4.05
N GLU A 8 5.69 3.99 -3.71
CA GLU A 8 6.91 4.17 -4.49
C GLU A 8 8.11 3.80 -3.64
N LYS A 9 9.19 3.40 -4.28
CA LYS A 9 10.45 3.08 -3.60
C LYS A 9 11.64 3.75 -4.27
N ARG A 10 12.68 3.97 -3.47
CA ARG A 10 13.99 4.42 -3.94
C ARG A 10 15.05 3.73 -3.11
N ARG A 11 16.14 3.33 -3.73
CA ARG A 11 17.24 2.67 -3.01
C ARG A 11 17.83 3.62 -1.96
N LYS A 12 18.05 3.08 -0.74
CA LYS A 12 18.70 3.82 0.33
C LYS A 12 20.20 3.96 0.08
N GLY A 13 20.75 5.09 0.47
CA GLY A 13 22.19 5.35 0.44
C GLY A 13 22.49 6.72 -0.15
N GLU A 14 23.64 7.26 0.19
CA GLU A 14 24.06 8.58 -0.25
C GLU A 14 24.16 8.69 -1.78
N ASN A 15 24.60 7.60 -2.43
CA ASN A 15 24.73 7.55 -3.88
C ASN A 15 23.39 7.57 -4.62
N TYR A 16 22.28 7.38 -3.91
CA TYR A 16 20.96 7.26 -4.51
C TYR A 16 20.00 8.40 -4.14
N LYS A 17 20.45 9.37 -3.36
CA LYS A 17 19.59 10.46 -2.87
C LYS A 17 18.98 11.32 -3.97
N GLY A 18 19.63 11.43 -5.11
CA GLY A 18 19.13 12.22 -6.23
C GLY A 18 18.28 11.43 -7.22
N LEU A 19 18.09 10.13 -7.00
CA LEU A 19 17.32 9.30 -7.91
C LEU A 19 15.82 9.49 -7.71
N ALA A 20 15.07 9.36 -8.80
CA ALA A 20 13.63 9.35 -8.75
C ALA A 20 13.12 8.08 -8.06
N PHE A 21 11.98 8.20 -7.40
CA PHE A 21 11.27 7.03 -6.89
C PHE A 21 10.65 6.26 -8.05
N GLU A 22 10.60 4.94 -7.93
CA GLU A 22 9.91 4.07 -8.89
C GLU A 22 8.63 3.53 -8.28
N ASP A 23 7.63 3.31 -9.11
CA ASP A 23 6.34 2.79 -8.66
C ASP A 23 6.43 1.32 -8.29
N CYS A 24 5.88 0.95 -7.13
CA CYS A 24 5.71 -0.44 -6.72
C CYS A 24 4.32 -0.94 -7.06
N CYS A 25 3.30 -0.17 -6.68
CA CYS A 25 1.90 -0.48 -6.94
C CYS A 25 1.07 0.78 -6.83
N SER A 26 -0.12 0.75 -7.42
CA SER A 26 -1.05 1.86 -7.34
C SER A 26 -2.48 1.33 -7.22
N TRP A 27 -3.33 2.11 -6.59
CA TRP A 27 -4.74 1.81 -6.41
C TRP A 27 -5.58 3.01 -6.82
N ARG A 28 -6.66 2.74 -7.51
CA ARG A 28 -7.54 3.77 -8.03
C ARG A 28 -8.97 3.53 -7.56
N ASN A 29 -9.62 4.57 -7.09
CA ASN A 29 -11.01 4.52 -6.61
C ASN A 29 -11.24 3.45 -5.52
N CYS A 30 -10.25 3.26 -4.66
CA CYS A 30 -10.28 2.26 -3.58
C CYS A 30 -10.55 2.95 -2.24
N HIS A 31 -11.77 3.40 -2.01
CA HIS A 31 -12.13 4.17 -0.81
C HIS A 31 -11.84 3.44 0.48
N GLU A 32 -12.18 2.15 0.55
CA GLU A 32 -11.92 1.34 1.74
C GLU A 32 -10.43 1.18 2.01
N VAL A 33 -9.64 0.91 0.98
CA VAL A 33 -8.19 0.78 1.09
C VAL A 33 -7.59 2.11 1.56
N LYS A 34 -8.02 3.22 0.97
CA LYS A 34 -7.54 4.55 1.35
C LYS A 34 -7.89 4.89 2.80
N ARG A 35 -9.12 4.56 3.23
CA ARG A 35 -9.55 4.76 4.61
C ARG A 35 -8.64 4.02 5.58
N ILE A 36 -8.33 2.77 5.31
CA ILE A 36 -7.47 1.93 6.15
C ILE A 36 -6.05 2.49 6.20
N PHE A 37 -5.52 2.96 5.08
CA PHE A 37 -4.23 3.66 5.04
C PHE A 37 -4.25 4.92 5.91
N SER A 38 -5.30 5.72 5.80
CA SER A 38 -5.46 6.96 6.56
C SER A 38 -5.52 6.73 8.07
N GLU A 39 -6.14 5.63 8.49
CA GLU A 39 -6.24 5.25 9.91
C GLU A 39 -4.92 4.72 10.47
N THR A 40 -4.06 4.20 9.62
CA THR A 40 -2.81 3.55 10.02
C THR A 40 -1.62 4.49 9.93
N ILE A 41 -1.59 5.33 8.92
CA ILE A 41 -0.51 6.28 8.65
C ILE A 41 -1.06 7.67 8.86
N GLU A 42 -0.40 8.49 9.67
CA GLU A 42 -0.79 9.88 9.83
C GLU A 42 -0.53 10.62 8.53
N PHE A 43 -1.62 10.97 7.84
CA PHE A 43 -1.54 11.86 6.69
C PHE A 43 -1.47 13.30 7.18
N ASN A 44 -0.33 13.92 7.02
CA ASN A 44 -0.19 15.36 7.12
C ASN A 44 -0.72 15.98 5.82
N ASP A 45 -0.72 17.29 5.70
CA ASP A 45 -1.18 17.98 4.48
C ASP A 45 -0.23 17.83 3.29
N GLU A 46 0.74 16.92 3.38
CA GLU A 46 1.69 16.63 2.32
C GLU A 46 1.19 15.48 1.45
N TYR A 47 1.59 15.48 0.19
CA TYR A 47 1.16 14.47 -0.78
C TYR A 47 1.99 13.17 -0.70
N CYS A 48 3.11 13.20 -0.01
CA CYS A 48 4.04 12.06 0.10
C CYS A 48 4.31 11.77 1.56
N TYR A 49 4.18 10.50 1.94
CA TYR A 49 4.38 10.06 3.33
C TYR A 49 5.32 8.87 3.36
N PRO A 50 6.35 8.87 4.21
CA PRO A 50 7.18 7.68 4.37
C PRO A 50 6.35 6.53 4.94
N ILE A 51 6.63 5.32 4.46
CA ILE A 51 5.98 4.11 4.96
C ILE A 51 7.04 3.03 5.19
N THR A 52 6.91 2.33 6.31
CA THR A 52 7.84 1.25 6.66
C THR A 52 7.24 -0.11 6.32
N ILE A 53 8.09 -1.13 6.25
CA ILE A 53 7.63 -2.52 6.07
C ILE A 53 6.72 -2.92 7.24
N GLY A 54 7.05 -2.50 8.46
CA GLY A 54 6.20 -2.75 9.63
C GLY A 54 4.80 -2.16 9.48
N ALA A 55 4.70 -0.94 8.95
CA ALA A 55 3.40 -0.32 8.66
C ALA A 55 2.64 -1.09 7.59
N MET A 56 3.33 -1.61 6.56
CA MET A 56 2.71 -2.44 5.53
C MET A 56 2.13 -3.73 6.12
N GLN A 57 2.81 -4.35 7.07
CA GLN A 57 2.31 -5.54 7.78
C GLN A 57 1.04 -5.24 8.56
N ILE A 58 0.98 -4.09 9.23
CA ILE A 58 -0.21 -3.64 9.95
C ILE A 58 -1.36 -3.40 8.97
N LEU A 59 -1.08 -2.79 7.83
CA LEU A 59 -2.07 -2.57 6.78
C LEU A 59 -2.66 -3.87 6.26
N ILE A 60 -1.83 -4.87 5.99
CA ILE A 60 -2.29 -6.19 5.55
C ILE A 60 -3.24 -6.80 6.57
N LYS A 61 -2.91 -6.71 7.85
CA LYS A 61 -3.78 -7.22 8.92
C LYS A 61 -5.13 -6.51 8.93
N LYS A 62 -5.13 -5.19 8.86
CA LYS A 62 -6.37 -4.40 8.85
C LYS A 62 -7.23 -4.67 7.62
N LEU A 63 -6.60 -4.80 6.45
CA LEU A 63 -7.29 -5.16 5.21
C LEU A 63 -7.92 -6.55 5.33
N SER A 64 -7.20 -7.49 5.91
CA SER A 64 -7.71 -8.86 6.14
C SER A 64 -8.89 -8.86 7.11
N ASP A 65 -8.82 -8.04 8.17
CA ASP A 65 -9.91 -7.90 9.13
C ASP A 65 -11.18 -7.33 8.47
N GLU A 66 -11.02 -6.39 7.54
CA GLU A 66 -12.16 -5.87 6.78
C GLU A 66 -12.79 -6.95 5.89
N LEU A 67 -11.98 -7.82 5.28
CA LEU A 67 -12.49 -8.95 4.49
C LEU A 67 -13.32 -9.90 5.34
N GLN A 68 -12.92 -10.13 6.58
CA GLN A 68 -13.66 -11.03 7.48
C GLN A 68 -15.05 -10.52 7.84
N LYS A 69 -15.28 -9.21 7.71
CA LYS A 69 -16.59 -8.62 7.98
C LYS A 69 -17.58 -8.80 6.84
N VAL A 70 -17.11 -9.21 5.67
CA VAL A 70 -17.95 -9.36 4.48
C VAL A 70 -18.77 -10.64 4.57
N ASN A 71 -20.06 -10.53 4.30
CA ASN A 71 -20.94 -11.71 4.21
C ASN A 71 -20.93 -12.22 2.76
N PHE A 72 -20.11 -13.23 2.50
CA PHE A 72 -19.95 -13.80 1.16
C PHE A 72 -21.20 -14.48 0.63
N ASN A 73 -22.17 -14.78 1.50
CA ASN A 73 -23.43 -15.39 1.08
C ASN A 73 -24.45 -14.36 0.59
N LYS A 74 -24.22 -13.09 0.82
CA LYS A 74 -25.13 -11.99 0.49
C LYS A 74 -24.42 -10.83 -0.20
N MET A 75 -23.41 -11.12 -1.02
CA MET A 75 -22.67 -10.10 -1.74
C MET A 75 -23.44 -9.62 -2.98
N ASP A 76 -23.54 -8.31 -3.13
CA ASP A 76 -23.96 -7.68 -4.37
C ASP A 76 -22.73 -7.27 -5.22
N GLU A 77 -22.95 -6.64 -6.36
CA GLU A 77 -21.86 -6.20 -7.27
C GLU A 77 -20.92 -5.19 -6.61
N VAL A 78 -21.45 -4.32 -5.75
CA VAL A 78 -20.64 -3.31 -5.04
C VAL A 78 -19.74 -4.00 -4.03
N ASP A 79 -20.26 -5.00 -3.31
CA ASP A 79 -19.46 -5.77 -2.36
C ASP A 79 -18.36 -6.55 -3.07
N GLU A 80 -18.65 -7.16 -4.22
CA GLU A 80 -17.65 -7.86 -5.02
C GLU A 80 -16.52 -6.93 -5.46
N TYR A 81 -16.86 -5.72 -5.89
CA TYR A 81 -15.86 -4.72 -6.27
C TYR A 81 -14.96 -4.36 -5.09
N SER A 82 -15.56 -4.09 -3.92
CA SER A 82 -14.83 -3.74 -2.71
C SER A 82 -13.91 -4.88 -2.24
N VAL A 83 -14.42 -6.12 -2.26
CA VAL A 83 -13.64 -7.31 -1.90
C VAL A 83 -12.45 -7.48 -2.82
N ASN A 84 -12.64 -7.34 -4.13
CA ASN A 84 -11.55 -7.44 -5.09
C ASN A 84 -10.48 -6.39 -4.86
N LYS A 85 -10.85 -5.16 -4.52
CA LYS A 85 -9.89 -4.08 -4.22
C LYS A 85 -9.10 -4.37 -2.95
N LEU A 86 -9.75 -4.88 -1.92
CA LEU A 86 -9.08 -5.28 -0.68
C LEU A 86 -8.08 -6.42 -0.93
N LEU A 87 -8.49 -7.43 -1.70
CA LEU A 87 -7.61 -8.56 -2.05
C LEU A 87 -6.41 -8.10 -2.87
N CYS A 88 -6.62 -7.24 -3.86
CA CYS A 88 -5.53 -6.69 -4.66
C CYS A 88 -4.53 -5.92 -3.80
N ALA A 89 -5.02 -5.11 -2.85
CA ALA A 89 -4.15 -4.36 -1.96
C ALA A 89 -3.31 -5.28 -1.06
N ILE A 90 -3.91 -6.33 -0.53
CA ILE A 90 -3.21 -7.33 0.29
C ILE A 90 -2.12 -8.01 -0.54
N GLU A 91 -2.42 -8.44 -1.76
CA GLU A 91 -1.45 -9.08 -2.65
C GLU A 91 -0.30 -8.14 -3.00
N ASP A 92 -0.61 -6.88 -3.34
CA ASP A 92 0.40 -5.89 -3.71
C ASP A 92 1.34 -5.59 -2.53
N LEU A 93 0.81 -5.39 -1.34
CA LEU A 93 1.61 -5.15 -0.14
C LEU A 93 2.46 -6.37 0.22
N SER A 94 1.90 -7.56 0.11
CA SER A 94 2.60 -8.81 0.37
C SER A 94 3.78 -9.00 -0.59
N LYS A 95 3.60 -8.63 -1.85
CA LYS A 95 4.67 -8.69 -2.85
C LYS A 95 5.80 -7.71 -2.52
N ILE A 96 5.46 -6.49 -2.12
CA ILE A 96 6.46 -5.49 -1.73
C ILE A 96 7.29 -6.01 -0.55
N ILE A 97 6.63 -6.57 0.46
CA ILE A 97 7.32 -7.13 1.64
C ILE A 97 8.22 -8.29 1.25
N ASN A 98 7.73 -9.18 0.40
CA ASN A 98 8.51 -10.33 -0.06
C ASN A 98 9.75 -9.90 -0.84
N ASP A 99 9.58 -8.94 -1.76
CA ASP A 99 10.70 -8.37 -2.52
C ASP A 99 11.71 -7.69 -1.59
N ALA A 100 11.24 -6.96 -0.57
CA ALA A 100 12.10 -6.31 0.40
C ALA A 100 12.94 -7.31 1.20
N ILE A 101 12.37 -8.45 1.55
CA ILE A 101 13.10 -9.52 2.25
C ILE A 101 14.22 -10.07 1.38
N TRP A 102 13.95 -10.35 0.11
CA TRP A 102 14.97 -10.82 -0.84
C TRP A 102 16.06 -9.78 -1.04
N ASP A 103 15.68 -8.52 -1.22
CA ASP A 103 16.63 -7.42 -1.40
C ASP A 103 17.53 -7.26 -0.17
N TYR A 104 16.97 -7.38 1.03
CA TYR A 104 17.73 -7.32 2.28
C TYR A 104 18.77 -8.43 2.37
N GLN A 105 18.45 -9.65 1.91
CA GLN A 105 19.40 -10.75 1.87
C GLN A 105 20.59 -10.44 0.95
N ASP A 106 20.38 -9.65 -0.10
CA ASP A 106 21.41 -9.20 -1.01
C ASP A 106 22.05 -7.88 -0.56
N SER A 107 21.79 -7.45 0.66
CA SER A 107 22.28 -6.18 1.24
C SER A 107 21.76 -4.94 0.50
N ILE A 108 20.59 -5.05 -0.10
CA ILE A 108 19.93 -3.94 -0.80
C ILE A 108 18.75 -3.47 0.04
N GLU A 109 18.72 -2.19 0.39
CA GLU A 109 17.63 -1.59 1.13
C GLU A 109 16.98 -0.49 0.32
N TYR A 110 15.66 -0.40 0.42
CA TYR A 110 14.85 0.64 -0.20
C TYR A 110 14.14 1.48 0.85
N GLU A 111 13.93 2.74 0.53
CA GLU A 111 12.98 3.58 1.26
C GLU A 111 11.68 3.62 0.49
N TYR A 112 10.56 3.60 1.19
CA TYR A 112 9.22 3.54 0.62
C TYR A 112 8.44 4.77 1.03
N ARG A 113 7.56 5.22 0.15
CA ARG A 113 6.64 6.30 0.46
C ARG A 113 5.29 6.05 -0.19
N VAL A 114 4.24 6.57 0.44
CA VAL A 114 2.91 6.65 -0.16
C VAL A 114 2.80 8.00 -0.85
N PHE A 115 2.42 8.00 -2.09
CA PHE A 115 2.09 9.21 -2.84
C PHE A 115 0.58 9.23 -3.06
N ASP A 116 -0.07 10.29 -2.57
CA ASP A 116 -1.51 10.47 -2.68
C ASP A 116 -1.79 11.56 -3.72
N SER A 117 -2.41 11.17 -4.80
CA SER A 117 -2.75 12.05 -5.91
C SER A 117 -4.27 12.25 -5.91
N PHE A 118 -4.71 13.47 -5.65
CA PHE A 118 -6.13 13.82 -5.68
C PHE A 118 -6.64 14.06 -7.09
#